data_5d2ed8d6b0f23fb8bab3ca4a16a50af7
#
_entry.id   5d2ed8d6b0f23fb8bab3ca4a16a50af7
#
_cell.length_a   1.000
_cell.length_b   1.000
_cell.length_c   1.000
_cell.angle_alpha   90.00
_cell.angle_beta   90.00
_cell.angle_gamma   90.00
#
_symmetry.space_group_name_H-M   'P 1'
#
loop_
_entity.id
_entity.type
_entity.pdbx_description
1 polymer ?
#
loop_
_entity_poly.entity_id
_entity_poly.type
_entity_poly.pdbx_seq_one_letter_code
_entity_poly.pdbx_strand_id
1 'polypeptide(L)'
;MVLITALQSGYSQQVDLRFKLIDQETEKPISGAHVFISNSSIGAISSFQGWCEMSISLQENQNFIISHVSYGTLVIDPKHYPLLMDDAILTMKSTGVDISQIQVSAKRGRKWKKKFKKFKQALFGLGTPASKCKILNPEVLRFEEHKGKLTVNAVDLLQIDNNYLGYDILFWLEELTIESDGSKYYKGKGQFTDKENATDNKFLKRREKSYLNSPAHFLRSLLESSDKTNLENNGYQVYIEKYEKKKFETISSPSPQDLIQADKTKGYFQLHFSDFLTIKHLDLLETYTFGTQV
;
A
#
# COMPACT_ATOMS: atom_id res chain seq x y z
N MET A 1 6.38 -5.33 -38.48
CA MET A 1 5.84 -6.61 -37.99
C MET A 1 5.38 -6.36 -36.56
N VAL A 2 4.11 -6.03 -36.39
CA VAL A 2 3.53 -5.69 -35.08
C VAL A 2 3.27 -7.01 -34.38
N LEU A 3 4.05 -7.32 -33.36
CA LEU A 3 3.73 -8.41 -32.43
C LEU A 3 2.67 -7.88 -31.45
N ILE A 4 1.42 -8.10 -31.78
CA ILE A 4 0.34 -8.08 -30.80
C ILE A 4 0.52 -9.34 -29.98
N THR A 5 1.24 -9.26 -28.86
CA THR A 5 1.11 -10.27 -27.82
C THR A 5 -0.30 -10.13 -27.29
N ALA A 6 -1.16 -11.05 -27.69
CA ALA A 6 -2.44 -11.28 -27.08
C ALA A 6 -2.23 -11.27 -25.56
N LEU A 7 -2.94 -10.40 -24.86
CA LEU A 7 -3.25 -10.58 -23.46
C LEU A 7 -3.88 -11.99 -23.37
N GLN A 8 -3.07 -12.97 -23.06
CA GLN A 8 -3.60 -14.22 -22.56
C GLN A 8 -4.38 -13.82 -21.32
N SER A 9 -5.68 -13.87 -21.45
CA SER A 9 -6.59 -13.98 -20.32
C SER A 9 -6.13 -15.25 -19.59
N GLY A 10 -5.15 -15.08 -18.71
CA GLY A 10 -4.75 -16.14 -17.81
C GLY A 10 -6.02 -16.51 -17.08
N TYR A 11 -6.53 -17.71 -17.29
CA TYR A 11 -7.54 -18.29 -16.45
C TYR A 11 -6.95 -18.20 -15.04
N SER A 12 -7.44 -17.25 -14.25
CA SER A 12 -7.09 -17.16 -12.86
C SER A 12 -7.55 -18.45 -12.20
N GLN A 13 -6.63 -19.35 -11.95
CA GLN A 13 -6.95 -20.60 -11.26
C GLN A 13 -7.34 -20.21 -9.85
N GLN A 14 -8.61 -20.44 -9.53
CA GLN A 14 -9.09 -20.29 -8.17
C GLN A 14 -8.47 -21.43 -7.34
N VAL A 15 -7.83 -21.06 -6.24
CA VAL A 15 -7.18 -21.99 -5.33
C VAL A 15 -7.76 -21.80 -3.94
N ASP A 16 -8.16 -22.91 -3.34
CA ASP A 16 -8.63 -22.94 -1.97
C ASP A 16 -7.43 -23.15 -1.05
N LEU A 17 -7.18 -22.15 -0.22
CA LEU A 17 -6.15 -22.21 0.82
C LEU A 17 -6.81 -22.65 2.12
N ARG A 18 -6.19 -23.62 2.78
CA ARG A 18 -6.55 -24.05 4.12
C ARG A 18 -5.30 -24.37 4.91
N PHE A 19 -5.06 -23.61 5.98
CA PHE A 19 -3.89 -23.77 6.83
C PHE A 19 -4.22 -23.42 8.27
N LYS A 20 -3.37 -23.86 9.19
CA LYS A 20 -3.51 -23.63 10.62
C LYS A 20 -2.39 -22.74 11.16
N LEU A 21 -2.74 -21.75 11.95
CA LEU A 21 -1.79 -20.89 12.67
C LEU A 21 -1.61 -21.41 14.08
N ILE A 22 -0.36 -21.59 14.50
CA ILE A 22 0.00 -21.99 15.87
C ILE A 22 1.15 -21.12 16.40
N ASP A 23 1.20 -21.00 17.70
CA ASP A 23 2.32 -20.40 18.44
C ASP A 23 3.56 -21.30 18.34
N GLN A 24 4.69 -20.72 18.00
CA GLN A 24 5.94 -21.47 17.78
C GLN A 24 6.46 -22.19 19.02
N GLU A 25 6.20 -21.65 20.22
CA GLU A 25 6.77 -22.18 21.47
C GLU A 25 5.78 -23.10 22.20
N THR A 26 4.50 -22.74 22.18
CA THR A 26 3.47 -23.44 22.94
C THR A 26 2.64 -24.41 22.11
N GLU A 27 2.78 -24.37 20.76
CA GLU A 27 2.00 -25.11 19.77
C GLU A 27 0.48 -24.85 19.86
N LYS A 28 0.06 -23.88 20.65
CA LYS A 28 -1.36 -23.52 20.78
C LYS A 28 -1.87 -22.81 19.52
N PRO A 29 -3.14 -23.03 19.15
CA PRO A 29 -3.72 -22.33 18.00
C PRO A 29 -3.79 -20.83 18.24
N ILE A 30 -3.52 -20.06 17.17
CA ILE A 30 -3.63 -18.60 17.17
C ILE A 30 -4.97 -18.22 16.58
N SER A 31 -5.86 -17.68 17.40
CA SER A 31 -7.19 -17.23 17.03
C SER A 31 -7.19 -15.72 16.79
N GLY A 32 -7.99 -15.25 15.82
CA GLY A 32 -8.18 -13.82 15.57
C GLY A 32 -7.06 -13.16 14.75
N ALA A 33 -6.16 -13.93 14.16
CA ALA A 33 -5.19 -13.38 13.22
C ALA A 33 -5.88 -12.94 11.93
N HIS A 34 -5.59 -11.72 11.50
CA HIS A 34 -6.02 -11.21 10.20
C HIS A 34 -5.13 -11.76 9.10
N VAL A 35 -5.76 -12.34 8.09
CA VAL A 35 -5.11 -12.98 6.96
C VAL A 35 -5.66 -12.36 5.69
N PHE A 36 -4.82 -11.78 4.83
CA PHE A 36 -5.31 -11.12 3.63
C PHE A 36 -4.26 -11.03 2.52
N ILE A 37 -4.73 -10.89 1.30
CA ILE A 37 -3.90 -10.58 0.14
C ILE A 37 -3.68 -9.07 0.07
N SER A 38 -2.42 -8.65 -0.03
CA SER A 38 -2.06 -7.23 -0.03
C SER A 38 -2.74 -6.47 -1.18
N ASN A 39 -3.28 -5.29 -0.86
CA ASN A 39 -3.96 -4.39 -1.79
C ASN A 39 -5.17 -5.00 -2.51
N SER A 40 -5.88 -5.89 -1.83
CA SER A 40 -7.11 -6.53 -2.31
C SER A 40 -8.24 -6.43 -1.29
N SER A 41 -9.40 -6.96 -1.65
CA SER A 41 -10.54 -7.16 -0.72
C SER A 41 -10.59 -8.59 -0.14
N ILE A 42 -9.64 -9.45 -0.51
CA ILE A 42 -9.64 -10.86 -0.13
C ILE A 42 -8.95 -11.03 1.22
N GLY A 43 -9.64 -11.64 2.18
CA GLY A 43 -9.08 -11.92 3.50
C GLY A 43 -10.00 -12.76 4.36
N ALA A 44 -9.45 -13.27 5.46
CA ALA A 44 -10.12 -14.07 6.47
C ALA A 44 -9.56 -13.76 7.86
N ILE A 45 -10.19 -14.32 8.89
CA ILE A 45 -9.72 -14.26 10.27
C ILE A 45 -9.57 -15.69 10.76
N SER A 46 -8.46 -16.01 11.42
CA SER A 46 -8.24 -17.34 11.97
C SER A 46 -9.29 -17.70 13.04
N SER A 47 -9.81 -18.92 12.96
CA SER A 47 -10.81 -19.45 13.88
C SER A 47 -10.23 -19.68 15.28
N PHE A 48 -11.05 -20.06 16.26
CA PHE A 48 -10.61 -20.45 17.61
C PHE A 48 -9.61 -21.61 17.61
N GLN A 49 -9.68 -22.50 16.61
CA GLN A 49 -8.75 -23.60 16.43
C GLN A 49 -7.52 -23.21 15.60
N GLY A 50 -7.38 -21.94 15.23
CA GLY A 50 -6.29 -21.42 14.43
C GLY A 50 -6.43 -21.63 12.91
N TRP A 51 -7.53 -22.20 12.43
CA TRP A 51 -7.74 -22.44 11.01
C TRP A 51 -8.08 -21.18 10.24
N CYS A 52 -7.47 -21.05 9.07
CA CYS A 52 -7.75 -20.04 8.05
C CYS A 52 -8.17 -20.75 6.78
N GLU A 53 -9.30 -20.34 6.21
CA GLU A 53 -9.85 -20.87 4.96
C GLU A 53 -10.22 -19.71 4.06
N MET A 54 -9.76 -19.75 2.79
CA MET A 54 -10.08 -18.71 1.81
C MET A 54 -9.85 -19.21 0.39
N SER A 55 -10.71 -18.78 -0.53
CA SER A 55 -10.53 -18.98 -1.96
C SER A 55 -9.86 -17.76 -2.58
N ILE A 56 -8.77 -17.98 -3.29
CA ILE A 56 -8.00 -16.90 -3.92
C ILE A 56 -7.81 -17.18 -5.41
N SER A 57 -7.67 -16.09 -6.15
CA SER A 57 -7.14 -16.14 -7.50
C SER A 57 -5.65 -15.86 -7.41
N LEU A 58 -4.83 -16.82 -7.78
CA LEU A 58 -3.38 -16.65 -7.75
C LEU A 58 -2.96 -15.54 -8.74
N GLN A 59 -2.47 -14.44 -8.20
CA GLN A 59 -1.79 -13.39 -8.98
C GLN A 59 -0.35 -13.31 -8.51
N GLU A 60 0.58 -13.36 -9.44
CA GLU A 60 2.02 -13.52 -9.16
C GLU A 60 2.68 -12.38 -8.35
N ASN A 61 1.98 -11.26 -8.11
CA ASN A 61 2.60 -10.04 -7.57
C ASN A 61 1.99 -9.54 -6.24
N GLN A 62 1.16 -10.34 -5.57
CA GLN A 62 0.53 -9.94 -4.32
C GLN A 62 1.04 -10.77 -3.15
N ASN A 63 1.54 -10.12 -2.11
CA ASN A 63 1.93 -10.81 -0.90
C ASN A 63 0.71 -11.22 -0.07
N PHE A 64 0.86 -12.32 0.63
CA PHE A 64 -0.06 -12.77 1.65
C PHE A 64 0.39 -12.23 3.00
N ILE A 65 -0.50 -11.59 3.72
CA ILE A 65 -0.21 -10.94 5.00
C ILE A 65 -0.98 -11.68 6.08
N ILE A 66 -0.26 -12.12 7.11
CA ILE A 66 -0.84 -12.68 8.32
C ILE A 66 -0.41 -11.76 9.47
N SER A 67 -1.35 -11.17 10.17
CA SER A 67 -1.05 -10.23 11.25
C SER A 67 -1.87 -10.53 12.51
N HIS A 68 -1.19 -10.51 13.64
CA HIS A 68 -1.81 -10.64 14.95
C HIS A 68 -1.04 -9.78 15.97
N VAL A 69 -1.76 -9.05 16.79
CA VAL A 69 -1.19 -8.08 17.75
C VAL A 69 -0.10 -8.66 18.67
N SER A 70 -0.25 -9.90 19.11
CA SER A 70 0.72 -10.58 19.98
C SER A 70 1.85 -11.29 19.23
N TYR A 71 1.69 -11.51 17.92
CA TYR A 71 2.65 -12.28 17.10
C TYR A 71 3.28 -11.45 15.99
N GLY A 72 2.87 -10.19 15.83
CA GLY A 72 3.34 -9.33 14.77
C GLY A 72 2.76 -9.68 13.40
N THR A 73 3.53 -9.43 12.35
CA THR A 73 3.09 -9.62 10.97
C THR A 73 4.06 -10.54 10.23
N LEU A 74 3.51 -11.58 9.61
CA LEU A 74 4.20 -12.47 8.69
C LEU A 74 3.82 -12.12 7.26
N VAL A 75 4.81 -11.96 6.39
CA VAL A 75 4.63 -11.67 4.96
C VAL A 75 5.07 -12.88 4.17
N ILE A 76 4.16 -13.45 3.38
CA ILE A 76 4.42 -14.61 2.55
C ILE A 76 4.44 -14.15 1.09
N ASP A 77 5.55 -14.43 0.44
CA ASP A 77 5.76 -14.15 -0.97
C ASP A 77 4.88 -15.07 -1.84
N PRO A 78 4.35 -14.62 -2.98
CA PRO A 78 3.51 -15.44 -3.87
C PRO A 78 4.09 -16.80 -4.24
N LYS A 79 5.40 -16.89 -4.44
CA LYS A 79 6.10 -18.17 -4.74
C LYS A 79 5.94 -19.24 -3.66
N HIS A 80 5.54 -18.85 -2.44
CA HIS A 80 5.35 -19.75 -1.31
C HIS A 80 3.86 -20.09 -1.05
N TYR A 81 2.93 -19.62 -1.87
CA TYR A 81 1.50 -19.92 -1.73
C TYR A 81 1.20 -21.44 -1.73
N PRO A 82 1.89 -22.29 -2.52
CA PRO A 82 1.69 -23.74 -2.42
C PRO A 82 1.91 -24.30 -1.02
N LEU A 83 2.71 -23.62 -0.18
CA LEU A 83 2.92 -24.01 1.22
C LEU A 83 1.72 -23.74 2.13
N LEU A 84 0.70 -23.03 1.65
CA LEU A 84 -0.53 -22.71 2.37
C LEU A 84 -1.70 -23.62 2.02
N MET A 85 -1.43 -24.66 1.22
CA MET A 85 -2.42 -25.64 0.80
C MET A 85 -2.33 -26.88 1.70
N ASP A 86 -3.31 -27.77 1.56
CA ASP A 86 -3.29 -29.12 2.15
C ASP A 86 -3.13 -29.15 3.68
N ASP A 87 -3.90 -28.29 4.39
CA ASP A 87 -3.89 -28.25 5.85
C ASP A 87 -2.52 -27.89 6.46
N ALA A 88 -1.75 -27.06 5.79
CA ALA A 88 -0.43 -26.63 6.24
C ALA A 88 -0.47 -26.03 7.65
N ILE A 89 0.60 -26.22 8.40
CA ILE A 89 0.78 -25.59 9.72
C ILE A 89 1.81 -24.50 9.61
N LEU A 90 1.40 -23.28 9.92
CA LEU A 90 2.28 -22.12 10.01
C LEU A 90 2.50 -21.72 11.47
N THR A 91 3.75 -21.52 11.83
CA THR A 91 4.11 -21.07 13.16
C THR A 91 4.34 -19.57 13.18
N MET A 92 3.87 -18.88 14.21
CA MET A 92 4.20 -17.48 14.49
C MET A 92 4.89 -17.37 15.86
N LYS A 93 5.91 -16.52 15.92
CA LYS A 93 6.63 -16.26 17.16
C LYS A 93 5.96 -15.11 17.90
N SER A 94 5.71 -15.29 19.20
CA SER A 94 5.20 -14.21 20.05
C SER A 94 6.19 -13.04 20.10
N THR A 95 5.67 -11.82 19.95
CA THR A 95 6.45 -10.58 20.09
C THR A 95 6.62 -10.14 21.54
N GLY A 96 5.99 -10.83 22.47
CA GLY A 96 5.94 -10.43 23.87
C GLY A 96 5.12 -9.15 24.12
N VAL A 97 4.42 -8.66 23.12
CA VAL A 97 3.51 -7.51 23.26
C VAL A 97 2.24 -7.99 23.94
N ASP A 98 2.08 -7.67 25.22
CA ASP A 98 0.85 -7.92 25.94
C ASP A 98 -0.23 -6.93 25.47
N ILE A 99 -1.37 -7.45 25.04
CA ILE A 99 -2.53 -6.67 24.65
C ILE A 99 -2.96 -5.69 25.75
N SER A 100 -2.77 -6.06 27.02
CA SER A 100 -3.04 -5.19 28.17
C SER A 100 -2.17 -3.93 28.21
N GLN A 101 -0.97 -3.96 27.61
CA GLN A 101 -0.07 -2.81 27.52
C GLN A 101 -0.45 -1.84 26.36
N ILE A 102 -1.29 -2.28 25.44
CA ILE A 102 -1.86 -1.42 24.38
C ILE A 102 -3.02 -0.59 24.95
N GLN A 103 -3.40 -0.84 26.22
CA GLN A 103 -4.50 -0.12 26.85
C GLN A 103 -4.26 1.39 26.80
N VAL A 104 -5.28 2.03 26.29
CA VAL A 104 -5.57 3.44 26.22
C VAL A 104 -4.97 4.20 27.41
N SER A 105 -3.78 4.78 27.25
CA SER A 105 -3.34 5.81 28.19
C SER A 105 -4.29 7.00 28.01
N ALA A 106 -5.15 7.19 28.99
CA ALA A 106 -6.35 8.02 28.95
C ALA A 106 -6.15 9.51 28.61
N LYS A 107 -4.92 10.02 28.51
CA LYS A 107 -4.66 11.41 28.09
C LYS A 107 -3.40 11.50 27.24
N ARG A 108 -3.58 11.35 25.93
CA ARG A 108 -2.53 11.66 24.97
C ARG A 108 -2.18 13.14 25.04
N GLY A 109 -0.95 13.45 25.46
CA GLY A 109 -0.48 14.83 25.64
C GLY A 109 -0.41 15.62 24.34
N ARG A 110 -0.20 16.95 24.43
CA ARG A 110 -0.09 17.85 23.27
C ARG A 110 0.95 17.37 22.24
N LYS A 111 2.09 16.85 22.68
CA LYS A 111 3.17 16.36 21.81
C LYS A 111 2.68 15.20 20.94
N TRP A 112 1.99 14.22 21.51
CA TRP A 112 1.42 13.11 20.78
C TRP A 112 0.40 13.58 19.73
N LYS A 113 -0.52 14.46 20.11
CA LYS A 113 -1.54 15.02 19.20
C LYS A 113 -0.92 15.74 18.01
N LYS A 114 0.19 16.48 18.23
CA LYS A 114 0.94 17.18 17.16
C LYS A 114 1.55 16.16 16.18
N LYS A 115 2.21 15.11 16.69
CA LYS A 115 2.80 14.02 15.88
C LYS A 115 1.72 13.27 15.11
N PHE A 116 0.61 12.93 15.74
CA PHE A 116 -0.53 12.27 15.10
C PHE A 116 -1.16 13.12 13.98
N LYS A 117 -1.25 14.44 14.17
CA LYS A 117 -1.71 15.35 13.11
C LYS A 117 -0.76 15.31 11.90
N LYS A 118 0.57 15.39 12.14
CA LYS A 118 1.58 15.29 11.06
C LYS A 118 1.46 13.96 10.34
N PHE A 119 1.35 12.86 11.09
CA PHE A 119 1.17 11.51 10.53
C PHE A 119 -0.07 11.41 9.63
N LYS A 120 -1.23 11.87 10.10
CA LYS A 120 -2.46 11.85 9.27
C LYS A 120 -2.30 12.66 7.99
N GLN A 121 -1.65 13.81 8.05
CA GLN A 121 -1.37 14.63 6.87
C GLN A 121 -0.39 13.96 5.91
N ALA A 122 0.57 13.20 6.43
CA ALA A 122 1.50 12.44 5.60
C ALA A 122 0.83 11.25 4.92
N LEU A 123 -0.04 10.53 5.65
CA LEU A 123 -0.71 9.32 5.15
C LEU A 123 -1.90 9.63 4.22
N PHE A 124 -2.74 10.59 4.58
CA PHE A 124 -4.00 10.88 3.87
C PHE A 124 -3.94 12.13 2.98
N GLY A 125 -2.87 12.92 3.07
CA GLY A 125 -2.82 14.23 2.43
C GLY A 125 -3.64 15.29 3.16
N LEU A 126 -4.13 16.26 2.40
CA LEU A 126 -4.93 17.39 2.87
C LEU A 126 -6.28 17.46 2.13
N GLY A 127 -7.17 18.31 2.61
CA GLY A 127 -8.46 18.58 1.95
C GLY A 127 -9.59 17.63 2.34
N THR A 128 -10.64 17.64 1.53
CA THR A 128 -11.89 16.91 1.79
C THR A 128 -11.70 15.38 1.86
N PRO A 129 -10.92 14.74 0.96
CA PRO A 129 -10.67 13.29 1.07
C PRO A 129 -10.09 12.91 2.42
N ALA A 130 -9.02 13.61 2.83
CA ALA A 130 -8.32 13.35 4.10
C ALA A 130 -9.20 13.57 5.33
N SER A 131 -10.08 14.59 5.30
CA SER A 131 -10.99 14.90 6.41
C SER A 131 -12.06 13.82 6.64
N LYS A 132 -12.35 13.02 5.62
CA LYS A 132 -13.30 11.91 5.65
C LYS A 132 -12.66 10.57 6.02
N CYS A 133 -11.34 10.54 6.23
CA CYS A 133 -10.61 9.38 6.71
C CYS A 133 -10.37 9.46 8.21
N LYS A 134 -10.65 8.37 8.93
CA LYS A 134 -10.41 8.26 10.37
C LYS A 134 -9.58 7.02 10.67
N ILE A 135 -8.66 7.13 11.62
CA ILE A 135 -7.99 5.99 12.21
C ILE A 135 -8.76 5.62 13.48
N LEU A 136 -9.28 4.41 13.53
CA LEU A 136 -10.17 3.94 14.59
C LEU A 136 -9.39 3.48 15.83
N ASN A 137 -8.19 2.95 15.63
CA ASN A 137 -7.29 2.40 16.67
C ASN A 137 -5.94 3.15 16.76
N PRO A 138 -5.90 4.46 16.97
CA PRO A 138 -4.65 5.23 16.95
C PRO A 138 -3.67 4.87 18.11
N GLU A 139 -4.08 4.03 19.05
CA GLU A 139 -3.27 3.52 20.17
C GLU A 139 -2.17 2.57 19.72
N VAL A 140 -2.31 1.95 18.56
CA VAL A 140 -1.29 1.05 18.02
C VAL A 140 -0.08 1.81 17.45
N LEU A 141 -0.19 3.13 17.26
CA LEU A 141 0.89 3.95 16.71
C LEU A 141 2.00 4.23 17.73
N ARG A 142 3.23 4.14 17.25
CA ARG A 142 4.44 4.53 17.97
C ARG A 142 5.14 5.64 17.19
N PHE A 143 5.49 6.72 17.90
CA PHE A 143 6.11 7.92 17.32
C PHE A 143 7.48 8.15 17.93
N GLU A 144 8.50 8.12 17.10
CA GLU A 144 9.87 8.48 17.46
C GLU A 144 10.27 9.76 16.72
N GLU A 145 10.95 10.66 17.41
CA GLU A 145 11.41 11.91 16.79
C GLU A 145 12.86 12.17 17.18
N HIS A 146 13.72 12.21 16.17
CA HIS A 146 15.15 12.47 16.34
C HIS A 146 15.64 13.46 15.30
N LYS A 147 16.30 14.54 15.75
CA LYS A 147 16.88 15.60 14.87
C LYS A 147 15.91 16.12 13.81
N GLY A 148 14.62 16.28 14.16
CA GLY A 148 13.59 16.78 13.23
C GLY A 148 12.94 15.73 12.32
N LYS A 149 13.51 14.52 12.23
CA LYS A 149 12.90 13.36 11.56
C LYS A 149 11.86 12.71 12.49
N LEU A 150 10.65 12.54 12.00
CA LEU A 150 9.57 11.80 12.68
C LEU A 150 9.41 10.42 12.03
N THR A 151 9.67 9.38 12.81
CA THR A 151 9.41 7.99 12.41
C THR A 151 8.14 7.48 13.07
N VAL A 152 7.31 6.79 12.33
CA VAL A 152 6.03 6.26 12.79
C VAL A 152 5.93 4.78 12.41
N ASN A 153 5.71 3.94 13.40
CA ASN A 153 5.46 2.52 13.26
C ASN A 153 4.12 2.16 13.89
N ALA A 154 3.55 1.03 13.54
CA ALA A 154 2.37 0.48 14.17
C ALA A 154 2.66 -0.91 14.72
N VAL A 155 2.21 -1.18 15.95
CA VAL A 155 2.38 -2.51 16.60
C VAL A 155 1.28 -3.49 16.20
N ASP A 156 0.25 -3.01 15.49
CA ASP A 156 -0.86 -3.79 14.96
C ASP A 156 -1.38 -3.12 13.69
N LEU A 157 -2.28 -3.78 12.96
CA LEU A 157 -2.93 -3.22 11.79
C LEU A 157 -3.68 -1.94 12.15
N LEU A 158 -3.48 -0.90 11.36
CA LEU A 158 -4.31 0.30 11.44
C LEU A 158 -5.70 0.00 10.88
N GLN A 159 -6.72 0.32 11.64
CA GLN A 159 -8.10 0.29 11.21
C GLN A 159 -8.49 1.68 10.72
N ILE A 160 -8.75 1.79 9.42
CA ILE A 160 -9.04 3.07 8.77
C ILE A 160 -10.44 3.05 8.20
N ASP A 161 -11.27 3.99 8.68
CA ASP A 161 -12.60 4.28 8.14
C ASP A 161 -12.45 5.35 7.04
N ASN A 162 -12.58 4.95 5.78
CA ASN A 162 -12.52 5.86 4.63
C ASN A 162 -13.92 6.16 4.09
N ASN A 163 -14.57 7.14 4.69
CA ASN A 163 -15.90 7.61 4.29
C ASN A 163 -15.89 8.49 3.02
N TYR A 164 -14.73 8.76 2.44
CA TYR A 164 -14.65 9.42 1.14
C TYR A 164 -14.83 8.43 -0.01
N LEU A 165 -14.13 7.29 0.06
CA LEU A 165 -14.16 6.27 -0.97
C LEU A 165 -15.11 5.10 -0.65
N GLY A 166 -15.68 5.03 0.56
CA GLY A 166 -16.58 3.96 0.99
C GLY A 166 -15.85 2.65 1.26
N TYR A 167 -14.69 2.71 1.92
CA TYR A 167 -13.92 1.55 2.34
C TYR A 167 -13.69 1.52 3.84
N ASP A 168 -13.70 0.33 4.40
CA ASP A 168 -13.02 0.00 5.65
C ASP A 168 -11.69 -0.67 5.29
N ILE A 169 -10.59 -0.18 5.89
CA ILE A 169 -9.24 -0.59 5.49
C ILE A 169 -8.49 -1.11 6.71
N LEU A 170 -7.95 -2.33 6.60
CA LEU A 170 -6.91 -2.82 7.48
C LEU A 170 -5.57 -2.54 6.82
N PHE A 171 -4.74 -1.72 7.46
CA PHE A 171 -3.49 -1.28 6.88
C PHE A 171 -2.30 -1.66 7.76
N TRP A 172 -1.46 -2.54 7.23
CA TRP A 172 -0.16 -2.83 7.82
C TRP A 172 0.81 -1.69 7.46
N LEU A 173 1.07 -0.84 8.44
CA LEU A 173 2.08 0.21 8.34
C LEU A 173 3.42 -0.37 8.77
N GLU A 174 4.28 -0.65 7.80
CA GLU A 174 5.65 -1.09 8.07
C GLU A 174 6.47 0.07 8.63
N GLU A 175 6.48 1.20 7.95
CA GLU A 175 7.16 2.43 8.36
C GLU A 175 6.53 3.65 7.69
N LEU A 176 6.54 4.79 8.38
CA LEU A 176 6.35 6.10 7.78
C LEU A 176 7.36 7.07 8.39
N THR A 177 8.12 7.76 7.53
CA THR A 177 9.04 8.81 7.96
C THR A 177 8.67 10.16 7.37
N ILE A 178 8.88 11.20 8.15
CA ILE A 178 8.79 12.60 7.72
C ILE A 178 10.11 13.25 8.08
N GLU A 179 10.88 13.61 7.08
CA GLU A 179 12.18 14.25 7.25
C GLU A 179 12.06 15.72 7.67
N SER A 180 13.17 16.30 8.10
CA SER A 180 13.22 17.70 8.55
C SER A 180 12.94 18.71 7.42
N ASP A 181 13.22 18.35 6.18
CA ASP A 181 12.93 19.13 4.97
C ASP A 181 11.47 19.01 4.50
N GLY A 182 10.67 18.13 5.16
CA GLY A 182 9.28 17.87 4.84
C GLY A 182 9.07 16.73 3.85
N SER A 183 10.12 16.12 3.32
CA SER A 183 10.01 14.92 2.50
C SER A 183 9.43 13.76 3.30
N LYS A 184 8.71 12.85 2.62
CA LYS A 184 7.94 11.79 3.25
C LYS A 184 8.21 10.48 2.53
N TYR A 185 8.39 9.45 3.32
CA TYR A 185 8.46 8.08 2.84
C TYR A 185 7.50 7.24 3.66
N TYR A 186 6.78 6.32 3.03
CA TYR A 186 6.03 5.30 3.74
C TYR A 186 6.03 3.98 3.00
N LYS A 187 5.95 2.91 3.75
CA LYS A 187 5.82 1.54 3.28
C LYS A 187 4.73 0.83 4.07
N GLY A 188 3.84 0.18 3.36
CA GLY A 188 2.73 -0.52 3.97
C GLY A 188 1.86 -1.22 2.93
N LYS A 189 0.94 -2.05 3.43
CA LYS A 189 0.03 -2.84 2.60
C LYS A 189 -1.35 -2.86 3.23
N GLY A 190 -2.39 -2.83 2.42
CA GLY A 190 -3.76 -2.75 2.91
C GLY A 190 -4.68 -3.84 2.38
N GLN A 191 -5.68 -4.19 3.20
CA GLN A 191 -6.89 -4.88 2.77
C GLN A 191 -8.01 -3.84 2.71
N PHE A 192 -8.82 -3.87 1.64
CA PHE A 192 -9.91 -2.93 1.41
C PHE A 192 -11.23 -3.69 1.43
N THR A 193 -12.10 -3.36 2.35
CA THR A 193 -13.45 -3.94 2.44
C THR A 193 -14.46 -2.89 2.04
N ASP A 194 -15.34 -3.21 1.11
CA ASP A 194 -16.43 -2.34 0.71
C ASP A 194 -17.41 -2.13 1.87
N LYS A 195 -17.83 -0.88 2.10
CA LYS A 195 -18.95 -0.59 2.99
C LYS A 195 -20.28 -1.03 2.36
N GLU A 196 -21.32 -1.26 3.17
CA GLU A 196 -22.62 -1.72 2.71
C GLU A 196 -23.19 -0.92 1.53
N ASN A 197 -22.94 0.39 1.48
CA ASN A 197 -23.41 1.29 0.43
C ASN A 197 -22.31 1.69 -0.57
N ALA A 198 -21.27 0.86 -0.72
CA ALA A 198 -20.10 1.17 -1.56
C ALA A 198 -20.43 1.30 -3.06
N THR A 199 -21.55 0.75 -3.50
CA THR A 199 -22.08 0.86 -4.87
C THR A 199 -22.80 2.18 -5.16
N ASP A 200 -23.00 3.06 -4.16
CA ASP A 200 -23.58 4.38 -4.40
C ASP A 200 -22.75 5.16 -5.41
N ASN A 201 -23.42 5.83 -6.35
CA ASN A 201 -22.81 6.65 -7.39
C ASN A 201 -21.79 7.67 -6.86
N LYS A 202 -22.00 8.17 -5.64
CA LYS A 202 -21.06 9.12 -5.01
C LYS A 202 -19.70 8.50 -4.73
N PHE A 203 -19.66 7.21 -4.32
CA PHE A 203 -18.41 6.50 -4.08
C PHE A 203 -17.75 6.10 -5.39
N LEU A 204 -18.51 5.57 -6.35
CA LEU A 204 -17.99 5.20 -7.67
C LEU A 204 -17.29 6.39 -8.36
N LYS A 205 -17.96 7.55 -8.43
CA LYS A 205 -17.36 8.76 -9.01
C LYS A 205 -16.11 9.24 -8.26
N ARG A 206 -16.08 9.11 -6.92
CA ARG A 206 -14.90 9.50 -6.13
C ARG A 206 -13.75 8.52 -6.32
N ARG A 207 -14.03 7.22 -6.41
CA ARG A 207 -13.05 6.17 -6.71
C ARG A 207 -12.44 6.38 -8.09
N GLU A 208 -13.26 6.60 -9.11
CA GLU A 208 -12.84 6.93 -10.46
C GLU A 208 -11.92 8.16 -10.46
N LYS A 209 -12.37 9.27 -9.86
CA LYS A 209 -11.55 10.48 -9.73
C LYS A 209 -10.24 10.23 -9.00
N SER A 210 -10.26 9.46 -7.91
CA SER A 210 -9.04 9.14 -7.15
C SER A 210 -8.10 8.24 -7.95
N TYR A 211 -8.63 7.33 -8.75
CA TYR A 211 -7.83 6.48 -9.64
C TYR A 211 -7.17 7.30 -10.75
N LEU A 212 -7.94 8.13 -11.46
CA LEU A 212 -7.42 8.99 -12.53
C LEU A 212 -6.29 9.91 -12.05
N ASN A 213 -6.26 10.23 -10.76
CA ASN A 213 -5.24 11.08 -10.14
C ASN A 213 -4.15 10.27 -9.41
N SER A 214 -4.04 8.98 -9.66
CA SER A 214 -3.13 8.12 -8.91
C SER A 214 -1.85 7.81 -9.70
N PRO A 215 -0.73 7.53 -9.01
CA PRO A 215 0.46 6.99 -9.66
C PRO A 215 0.19 5.70 -10.45
N ALA A 216 -0.79 4.89 -10.03
CA ALA A 216 -1.18 3.66 -10.75
C ALA A 216 -1.78 3.97 -12.12
N HIS A 217 -2.62 5.01 -12.23
CA HIS A 217 -3.16 5.44 -13.51
C HIS A 217 -2.05 6.00 -14.42
N PHE A 218 -1.14 6.81 -13.87
CA PHE A 218 0.02 7.30 -14.61
C PHE A 218 0.87 6.14 -15.18
N LEU A 219 1.23 5.17 -14.34
CA LEU A 219 2.05 4.03 -14.77
C LEU A 219 1.36 3.20 -15.87
N ARG A 220 0.04 3.00 -15.76
CA ARG A 220 -0.74 2.33 -16.80
C ARG A 220 -0.75 3.14 -18.08
N SER A 221 -1.04 4.44 -18.00
CA SER A 221 -1.01 5.35 -19.16
C SER A 221 0.37 5.37 -19.81
N LEU A 222 1.43 5.34 -19.01
CA LEU A 222 2.81 5.28 -19.52
C LEU A 222 3.07 3.98 -20.29
N LEU A 223 2.59 2.83 -19.81
CA LEU A 223 2.74 1.52 -20.46
C LEU A 223 1.91 1.41 -21.74
N GLU A 224 0.74 2.03 -21.77
CA GLU A 224 -0.18 2.01 -22.92
C GLU A 224 0.17 3.04 -24.00
N SER A 225 1.00 4.03 -23.67
CA SER A 225 1.35 5.12 -24.61
C SER A 225 2.54 4.74 -25.50
N SER A 226 2.36 4.88 -26.80
CA SER A 226 3.42 4.65 -27.80
C SER A 226 4.40 5.82 -27.93
N ASP A 227 3.98 7.03 -27.57
CA ASP A 227 4.75 8.26 -27.69
C ASP A 227 4.27 9.34 -26.70
N LYS A 228 4.92 10.50 -26.72
CA LYS A 228 4.58 11.64 -25.87
C LYS A 228 3.16 12.14 -26.11
N THR A 229 2.71 12.19 -27.35
CA THR A 229 1.38 12.70 -27.70
C THR A 229 0.28 11.80 -27.13
N ASN A 230 0.47 10.48 -27.18
CA ASN A 230 -0.45 9.54 -26.53
C ASN A 230 -0.47 9.73 -25.02
N LEU A 231 0.69 9.95 -24.39
CA LEU A 231 0.76 10.18 -22.95
C LEU A 231 0.09 11.51 -22.55
N GLU A 232 0.25 12.56 -23.34
CA GLU A 232 -0.43 13.85 -23.16
C GLU A 232 -1.94 13.72 -23.34
N ASN A 233 -2.40 12.94 -24.30
CA ASN A 233 -3.83 12.63 -24.50
C ASN A 233 -4.42 11.87 -23.30
N ASN A 234 -3.59 11.12 -22.58
CA ASN A 234 -3.95 10.47 -21.31
C ASN A 234 -3.82 11.42 -20.10
N GLY A 235 -3.55 12.69 -20.33
CA GLY A 235 -3.51 13.73 -19.30
C GLY A 235 -2.17 13.92 -18.61
N TYR A 236 -1.06 13.38 -19.12
CA TYR A 236 0.24 13.44 -18.44
C TYR A 236 1.36 14.03 -19.30
N GLN A 237 2.17 14.86 -18.66
CA GLN A 237 3.48 15.27 -19.18
C GLN A 237 4.56 14.85 -18.20
N VAL A 238 5.72 14.44 -18.72
CA VAL A 238 6.85 13.99 -17.96
C VAL A 238 8.11 14.77 -18.29
N TYR A 239 8.91 15.04 -17.26
CA TYR A 239 10.16 15.77 -17.37
C TYR A 239 11.23 15.10 -16.52
N ILE A 240 12.46 15.08 -17.01
CA ILE A 240 13.64 14.82 -16.19
C ILE A 240 14.16 16.19 -15.71
N GLU A 241 14.29 16.33 -14.42
CA GLU A 241 14.74 17.58 -13.79
C GLU A 241 15.95 17.30 -12.90
N LYS A 242 16.85 18.27 -12.84
CA LYS A 242 18.00 18.29 -11.93
C LYS A 242 17.75 19.33 -10.83
N TYR A 243 18.10 18.97 -9.60
CA TYR A 243 18.00 19.93 -8.50
C TYR A 243 19.34 20.61 -8.26
N GLU A 244 19.46 21.86 -8.72
CA GLU A 244 20.64 22.69 -8.53
C GLU A 244 20.26 24.07 -7.99
N LYS A 245 21.13 24.65 -7.17
CA LYS A 245 20.94 26.04 -6.62
C LYS A 245 19.56 26.26 -5.99
N LYS A 246 19.02 25.23 -5.32
CA LYS A 246 17.68 25.26 -4.69
C LYS A 246 16.51 25.40 -5.67
N LYS A 247 16.69 25.01 -6.92
CA LYS A 247 15.65 25.00 -7.96
C LYS A 247 15.71 23.71 -8.77
N PHE A 248 14.55 23.29 -9.27
CA PHE A 248 14.46 22.26 -10.29
C PHE A 248 14.66 22.90 -11.66
N GLU A 249 15.57 22.33 -12.46
CA GLU A 249 15.82 22.74 -13.84
C GLU A 249 15.50 21.54 -14.74
N THR A 250 14.60 21.75 -15.71
CA THR A 250 14.21 20.70 -16.68
C THR A 250 15.39 20.41 -17.62
N ILE A 251 15.83 19.17 -17.64
CA ILE A 251 16.89 18.68 -18.54
C ILE A 251 16.28 18.19 -19.84
N SER A 252 15.23 17.35 -19.74
CA SER A 252 14.59 16.74 -20.89
C SER A 252 13.13 16.38 -20.60
N SER A 253 12.39 16.11 -21.71
CA SER A 253 11.06 15.50 -21.63
C SER A 253 11.14 14.17 -22.39
N PRO A 254 11.32 13.05 -21.69
CA PRO A 254 11.51 11.73 -22.30
C PRO A 254 10.22 11.21 -22.93
N SER A 255 10.33 10.30 -23.87
CA SER A 255 9.21 9.50 -24.35
C SER A 255 8.89 8.36 -23.39
N PRO A 256 7.68 7.75 -23.41
CA PRO A 256 7.36 6.59 -22.60
C PRO A 256 8.39 5.47 -22.71
N GLN A 257 8.89 5.20 -23.94
CA GLN A 257 9.86 4.13 -24.19
C GLN A 257 11.22 4.39 -23.56
N ASP A 258 11.61 5.66 -23.37
CA ASP A 258 12.86 6.03 -22.71
C ASP A 258 12.79 5.77 -21.20
N LEU A 259 11.59 5.74 -20.64
CA LEU A 259 11.34 5.57 -19.20
C LEU A 259 11.08 4.12 -18.80
N ILE A 260 10.69 3.26 -19.75
CA ILE A 260 10.24 1.89 -19.43
C ILE A 260 11.28 0.89 -19.90
N GLN A 261 11.74 0.06 -18.99
CA GLN A 261 12.56 -1.11 -19.29
C GLN A 261 11.83 -2.39 -18.84
N ALA A 262 11.61 -3.30 -19.79
CA ALA A 262 11.02 -4.60 -19.49
C ALA A 262 12.07 -5.54 -18.88
N ASP A 263 11.82 -6.07 -17.71
CA ASP A 263 12.53 -7.22 -17.17
C ASP A 263 11.80 -8.50 -17.55
N LYS A 264 12.19 -9.08 -18.69
CA LYS A 264 11.55 -10.28 -19.24
C LYS A 264 11.69 -11.51 -18.34
N THR A 265 12.68 -11.52 -17.44
CA THR A 265 12.96 -12.67 -16.57
C THR A 265 12.05 -12.67 -15.36
N LYS A 266 11.58 -11.49 -14.96
CA LYS A 266 10.76 -11.28 -13.76
C LYS A 266 9.32 -10.89 -14.06
N GLY A 267 8.96 -10.72 -15.34
CA GLY A 267 7.59 -10.41 -15.75
C GLY A 267 7.08 -9.03 -15.34
N TYR A 268 7.98 -8.06 -15.06
CA TYR A 268 7.58 -6.71 -14.71
C TYR A 268 8.36 -5.65 -15.53
N PHE A 269 7.87 -4.42 -15.48
CA PHE A 269 8.54 -3.26 -16.06
C PHE A 269 9.24 -2.46 -14.96
N GLN A 270 10.41 -1.94 -15.28
CA GLN A 270 11.13 -1.00 -14.44
C GLN A 270 11.01 0.40 -15.01
N LEU A 271 10.78 1.38 -14.13
CA LEU A 271 10.85 2.78 -14.49
C LEU A 271 12.30 3.26 -14.36
N HIS A 272 12.88 3.70 -15.48
CA HIS A 272 14.25 4.17 -15.57
C HIS A 272 14.29 5.67 -15.80
N PHE A 273 14.98 6.40 -14.94
CA PHE A 273 15.24 7.82 -15.12
C PHE A 273 16.49 8.24 -14.32
N SER A 274 17.14 9.31 -14.76
CA SER A 274 18.21 9.97 -14.00
C SER A 274 17.60 11.10 -13.13
N ASP A 275 18.31 11.51 -12.10
CA ASP A 275 18.00 12.66 -11.27
C ASP A 275 16.56 12.62 -10.68
N PHE A 276 15.66 13.45 -11.20
CA PHE A 276 14.26 13.53 -10.74
C PHE A 276 13.32 13.38 -11.93
N LEU A 277 12.31 12.50 -11.78
CA LEU A 277 11.19 12.40 -12.71
C LEU A 277 10.03 13.24 -12.18
N THR A 278 9.70 14.28 -12.90
CA THR A 278 8.55 15.14 -12.60
C THR A 278 7.40 14.81 -13.53
N ILE A 279 6.26 14.49 -12.95
CA ILE A 279 5.02 14.12 -13.63
C ILE A 279 4.02 15.24 -13.40
N LYS A 280 3.53 15.86 -14.47
CA LYS A 280 2.44 16.83 -14.42
C LYS A 280 1.16 16.20 -14.92
N HIS A 281 0.10 16.31 -14.14
CA HIS A 281 -1.24 15.97 -14.59
C HIS A 281 -1.89 17.22 -15.19
N LEU A 282 -2.26 17.16 -16.47
CA LEU A 282 -2.70 18.33 -17.23
C LEU A 282 -4.05 18.89 -16.75
N ASP A 283 -4.99 18.00 -16.41
CA ASP A 283 -6.34 18.40 -16.00
C ASP A 283 -6.44 18.89 -14.55
N LEU A 284 -5.48 18.48 -13.69
CA LEU A 284 -5.54 18.74 -12.25
C LEU A 284 -4.55 19.80 -11.78
N LEU A 285 -3.63 20.20 -12.65
CA LEU A 285 -2.51 21.08 -12.32
C LEU A 285 -1.66 20.54 -11.14
N GLU A 286 -1.71 19.23 -10.89
CA GLU A 286 -0.92 18.57 -9.86
C GLU A 286 0.43 18.11 -10.43
N THR A 287 1.46 18.20 -9.61
CA THR A 287 2.82 17.79 -9.99
C THR A 287 3.36 16.83 -8.94
N TYR A 288 3.89 15.71 -9.39
CA TYR A 288 4.57 14.72 -8.56
C TYR A 288 6.02 14.63 -8.99
N THR A 289 6.94 14.62 -8.04
CA THR A 289 8.37 14.48 -8.31
C THR A 289 8.91 13.27 -7.56
N PHE A 290 9.57 12.38 -8.30
CA PHE A 290 10.22 11.17 -7.78
C PHE A 290 11.73 11.34 -7.96
N GLY A 291 12.50 11.16 -6.89
CA GLY A 291 13.95 11.13 -6.95
C GLY A 291 14.49 9.70 -7.05
N THR A 292 15.59 9.51 -7.73
CA THR A 292 16.37 8.28 -7.61
C THR A 292 16.95 8.23 -6.20
N GLN A 293 16.72 7.13 -5.47
CA GLN A 293 17.52 6.86 -4.28
C GLN A 293 18.93 6.45 -4.75
N VAL A 294 19.93 7.28 -4.42
CA VAL A 294 21.35 6.96 -4.59
C VAL A 294 21.79 6.06 -3.44
#